data_705a2ba5e8b89f1964eb4574f1fb8e78
#
_entry.id   705a2ba5e8b89f1964eb4574f1fb8e78
#
_cell.length_a   1.000
_cell.length_b   1.000
_cell.length_c   1.000
_cell.angle_alpha   90.00
_cell.angle_beta   90.00
_cell.angle_gamma   90.00
#
_symmetry.space_group_name_H-M   'P 1'
#
loop_
_entity.id
_entity.type
_entity.pdbx_description
1 polymer ?
#
loop_
_entity_poly.entity_id
_entity_poly.type
_entity_poly.pdbx_seq_one_letter_code
_entity_poly.pdbx_strand_id
1 'polypeptide(L)'
;DVCSSDLIGNAILIAEQHAPRVSSAMHHGFAGSDVKEGIAWSVLSGMYACDLSVNGFKGYPDTFEQNILYDPQTIKANIYNFQAIDGLFFKPYACCRWIHSAIDGLLTLMCKHQIKAKNIRAVEVSTFDRAVNLGNHLVPTNEVEAQFSIPFCLAAIALKGVQALTPLDSTLIGDPSIAKF
;
A
#
# COMPACT_ATOMS: atom_id res chain seq x y z
N ASP A 1 -7.89 -13.03 31.29
CA ASP A 1 -7.18 -13.93 30.42
C ASP A 1 -7.59 -13.65 28.96
N VAL A 2 -6.88 -12.71 28.32
CA VAL A 2 -7.19 -12.22 26.96
C VAL A 2 -6.88 -13.27 25.88
N CYS A 3 -6.40 -14.43 26.28
CA CYS A 3 -5.92 -15.48 25.38
C CYS A 3 -6.83 -16.71 25.27
N SER A 4 -8.09 -16.63 25.69
CA SER A 4 -8.99 -17.75 25.40
C SER A 4 -9.38 -17.73 23.91
N SER A 5 -9.37 -18.89 23.26
CA SER A 5 -9.75 -19.04 21.85
C SER A 5 -11.11 -18.40 21.54
N ASP A 6 -12.04 -18.46 22.51
CA ASP A 6 -13.39 -17.92 22.38
C ASP A 6 -13.40 -16.38 22.33
N LEU A 7 -12.55 -15.72 23.13
CA LEU A 7 -12.43 -14.26 23.11
C LEU A 7 -11.79 -13.77 21.82
N ILE A 8 -10.78 -14.48 21.33
CA ILE A 8 -10.13 -14.15 20.05
C ILE A 8 -11.11 -14.34 18.90
N GLY A 9 -11.80 -15.47 18.85
CA GLY A 9 -12.82 -15.75 17.85
C GLY A 9 -13.91 -14.68 17.85
N ASN A 10 -14.42 -14.33 19.01
CA ASN A 10 -15.43 -13.28 19.15
C ASN A 10 -14.89 -11.89 18.73
N ALA A 11 -13.65 -11.55 19.07
CA ALA A 11 -13.03 -10.30 18.63
C ALA A 11 -12.90 -10.21 17.10
N ILE A 12 -12.57 -11.32 16.44
CA ILE A 12 -12.51 -11.39 14.96
C ILE A 12 -13.89 -11.13 14.36
N LEU A 13 -14.95 -11.74 14.92
CA LEU A 13 -16.32 -11.52 14.45
C LEU A 13 -16.75 -10.05 14.63
N ILE A 14 -16.42 -9.45 15.77
CA ILE A 14 -16.71 -8.03 16.04
C ILE A 14 -15.95 -7.14 15.05
N ALA A 15 -14.66 -7.38 14.87
CA ALA A 15 -13.82 -6.57 13.98
C ALA A 15 -14.30 -6.62 12.54
N GLU A 16 -14.71 -7.80 12.06
CA GLU A 16 -15.24 -7.96 10.69
C GLU A 16 -16.51 -7.12 10.50
N GLN A 17 -17.45 -7.19 11.43
CA GLN A 17 -18.73 -6.49 11.33
C GLN A 17 -18.62 -4.97 11.48
N HIS A 18 -17.58 -4.48 12.13
CA HIS A 18 -17.30 -3.06 12.34
C HIS A 18 -16.14 -2.56 11.46
N ALA A 19 -15.68 -3.37 10.51
CA ALA A 19 -14.58 -2.98 9.64
C ALA A 19 -14.93 -1.71 8.85
N PRO A 20 -14.12 -0.66 8.94
CA PRO A 20 -14.39 0.57 8.21
C PRO A 20 -14.24 0.32 6.70
N ARG A 21 -15.25 0.72 5.94
CA ARG A 21 -15.17 0.68 4.48
C ARG A 21 -14.37 1.88 3.99
N VAL A 22 -13.23 1.63 3.38
CA VAL A 22 -12.46 2.67 2.70
C VAL A 22 -13.07 2.88 1.32
N SER A 23 -14.00 3.83 1.22
CA SER A 23 -14.67 4.16 -0.04
C SER A 23 -13.77 4.86 -1.04
N SER A 24 -12.65 5.44 -0.59
CA SER A 24 -11.77 6.30 -1.36
C SER A 24 -10.32 5.80 -1.45
N ALA A 25 -10.10 4.49 -1.32
CA ALA A 25 -8.76 3.89 -1.40
C ALA A 25 -8.00 4.20 -2.71
N MET A 26 -8.69 4.74 -3.71
CA MET A 26 -8.14 5.16 -5.00
C MET A 26 -7.66 6.62 -5.03
N HIS A 27 -7.89 7.40 -3.98
CA HIS A 27 -7.64 8.85 -3.96
C HIS A 27 -6.53 9.21 -2.97
N HIS A 28 -5.47 8.42 -2.93
CA HIS A 28 -4.33 8.65 -2.05
C HIS A 28 -3.68 10.00 -2.33
N GLY A 29 -3.53 10.81 -1.29
CA GLY A 29 -2.94 12.15 -1.38
C GLY A 29 -3.74 13.14 -2.22
N PHE A 30 -4.96 12.83 -2.61
CA PHE A 30 -5.78 13.70 -3.42
C PHE A 30 -6.15 14.97 -2.64
N ALA A 31 -5.98 16.11 -3.28
CA ALA A 31 -6.29 17.44 -2.69
C ALA A 31 -5.57 17.70 -1.34
N GLY A 32 -4.36 17.18 -1.17
CA GLY A 32 -3.58 17.38 0.07
C GLY A 32 -4.03 16.51 1.24
N SER A 33 -4.81 15.46 1.01
CA SER A 33 -5.23 14.52 2.05
C SER A 33 -4.07 13.65 2.53
N ASP A 34 -3.91 13.54 3.85
CA ASP A 34 -2.98 12.60 4.48
C ASP A 34 -3.54 11.17 4.59
N VAL A 35 -4.82 10.99 4.25
CA VAL A 35 -5.47 9.68 4.26
C VAL A 35 -4.86 8.80 3.18
N LYS A 36 -4.35 7.64 3.62
CA LYS A 36 -3.71 6.66 2.74
C LYS A 36 -4.60 5.42 2.60
N GLU A 37 -4.16 4.28 3.07
CA GLU A 37 -4.99 3.08 3.10
C GLU A 37 -5.77 2.97 4.42
N GLY A 38 -6.76 2.08 4.47
CA GLY A 38 -7.55 1.83 5.67
C GLY A 38 -6.83 1.07 6.80
N ILE A 39 -5.53 0.80 6.68
CA ILE A 39 -4.78 -0.07 7.61
C ILE A 39 -4.79 0.48 9.03
N ALA A 40 -4.59 1.79 9.23
CA ALA A 40 -4.59 2.40 10.56
C ALA A 40 -5.95 2.23 11.26
N TRP A 41 -7.04 2.40 10.54
CA TRP A 41 -8.39 2.19 11.05
C TRP A 41 -8.70 0.73 11.28
N SER A 42 -8.16 -0.17 10.46
CA SER A 42 -8.31 -1.62 10.66
C SER A 42 -7.60 -2.08 11.94
N VAL A 43 -6.41 -1.56 12.23
CA VAL A 43 -5.70 -1.82 13.49
C VAL A 43 -6.51 -1.31 14.68
N LEU A 44 -7.01 -0.08 14.61
CA LEU A 44 -7.83 0.51 15.67
C LEU A 44 -9.11 -0.31 15.91
N SER A 45 -9.83 -0.67 14.86
CA SER A 45 -11.02 -1.54 14.95
C SER A 45 -10.71 -2.88 15.58
N GLY A 46 -9.59 -3.49 15.22
CA GLY A 46 -9.14 -4.76 15.81
C GLY A 46 -8.86 -4.64 17.32
N MET A 47 -8.19 -3.58 17.74
CA MET A 47 -7.95 -3.32 19.17
C MET A 47 -9.26 -3.10 19.94
N TYR A 48 -10.16 -2.28 19.42
CA TYR A 48 -11.49 -2.09 20.01
C TYR A 48 -12.29 -3.38 20.07
N ALA A 49 -12.23 -4.21 19.05
CA ALA A 49 -12.90 -5.50 19.02
C ALA A 49 -12.41 -6.43 20.13
N CYS A 50 -11.11 -6.41 20.45
CA CYS A 50 -10.55 -7.13 21.58
C CYS A 50 -11.13 -6.63 22.92
N ASP A 51 -11.14 -5.32 23.12
CA ASP A 51 -11.69 -4.71 24.33
C ASP A 51 -13.19 -5.01 24.49
N LEU A 52 -13.95 -4.88 23.41
CA LEU A 52 -15.37 -5.21 23.39
C LEU A 52 -15.62 -6.68 23.73
N SER A 53 -14.82 -7.59 23.15
CA SER A 53 -14.92 -9.03 23.41
C SER A 53 -14.67 -9.36 24.88
N VAL A 54 -13.61 -8.79 25.48
CA VAL A 54 -13.29 -8.97 26.90
C VAL A 54 -14.42 -8.46 27.80
N ASN A 55 -15.08 -7.39 27.40
CA ASN A 55 -16.23 -6.81 28.15
C ASN A 55 -17.58 -7.47 27.82
N GLY A 56 -17.58 -8.60 27.13
CA GLY A 56 -18.79 -9.42 26.93
C GLY A 56 -19.65 -9.02 25.74
N PHE A 57 -19.22 -8.05 24.92
CA PHE A 57 -19.90 -7.76 23.64
C PHE A 57 -19.77 -8.97 22.70
N LYS A 58 -20.80 -9.28 21.93
CA LYS A 58 -20.81 -10.45 21.06
C LYS A 58 -20.91 -10.05 19.59
N GLY A 59 -20.00 -10.59 18.78
CA GLY A 59 -20.13 -10.62 17.33
C GLY A 59 -21.11 -11.68 16.87
N TYR A 60 -21.56 -11.58 15.62
CA TYR A 60 -22.47 -12.56 15.04
C TYR A 60 -21.70 -13.86 14.71
N PRO A 61 -22.07 -15.00 15.32
CA PRO A 61 -21.27 -16.23 15.26
C PRO A 61 -21.14 -16.80 13.85
N ASP A 62 -22.17 -16.67 13.01
CA ASP A 62 -22.21 -17.27 11.68
C ASP A 62 -21.67 -16.33 10.58
N THR A 63 -20.93 -15.29 10.92
CA THR A 63 -20.42 -14.29 9.99
C THR A 63 -19.69 -14.91 8.80
N PHE A 64 -18.81 -15.87 9.05
CA PHE A 64 -18.01 -16.54 8.00
C PHE A 64 -18.71 -17.75 7.37
N GLU A 65 -19.87 -18.16 7.87
CA GLU A 65 -20.65 -19.27 7.32
C GLU A 65 -21.71 -18.81 6.33
N GLN A 66 -21.94 -17.51 6.23
CA GLN A 66 -22.87 -16.94 5.26
C GLN A 66 -22.19 -16.77 3.91
N ASN A 67 -22.66 -17.49 2.90
CA ASN A 67 -22.15 -17.48 1.54
C ASN A 67 -22.35 -16.16 0.76
N ILE A 68 -22.66 -15.06 1.44
CA ILE A 68 -22.91 -13.76 0.80
C ILE A 68 -21.59 -13.01 0.58
N LEU A 69 -20.69 -13.02 1.57
CA LEU A 69 -19.43 -12.29 1.54
C LEU A 69 -18.21 -13.23 1.55
N TYR A 70 -18.37 -14.42 2.09
CA TYR A 70 -17.30 -15.39 2.30
C TYR A 70 -17.66 -16.74 1.68
N ASP A 71 -16.65 -17.46 1.23
CA ASP A 71 -16.78 -18.88 0.86
C ASP A 71 -16.22 -19.75 2.01
N PRO A 72 -17.11 -20.32 2.85
CA PRO A 72 -16.68 -21.10 4.00
C PRO A 72 -15.86 -22.33 3.61
N GLN A 73 -16.11 -22.92 2.44
CA GLN A 73 -15.38 -24.11 1.98
C GLN A 73 -13.96 -23.75 1.61
N THR A 74 -13.77 -22.66 0.89
CA THR A 74 -12.44 -22.15 0.55
C THR A 74 -11.67 -21.75 1.81
N ILE A 75 -12.32 -21.09 2.78
CA ILE A 75 -11.68 -20.75 4.06
C ILE A 75 -11.23 -22.02 4.80
N LYS A 76 -12.11 -23.00 4.97
CA LYS A 76 -11.79 -24.27 5.67
C LYS A 76 -10.68 -25.05 4.96
N ALA A 77 -10.68 -25.08 3.63
CA ALA A 77 -9.66 -25.80 2.86
C ALA A 77 -8.27 -25.16 2.96
N ASN A 78 -8.20 -23.87 3.12
CA ASN A 78 -6.95 -23.13 3.07
C ASN A 78 -6.38 -22.72 4.43
N ILE A 79 -7.18 -22.69 5.49
CA ILE A 79 -6.75 -22.18 6.80
C ILE A 79 -5.51 -22.89 7.37
N TYR A 80 -5.31 -24.16 7.05
CA TYR A 80 -4.14 -24.95 7.48
C TYR A 80 -3.07 -25.12 6.41
N ASN A 81 -3.38 -24.80 5.15
CA ASN A 81 -2.49 -25.00 4.02
C ASN A 81 -1.89 -23.69 3.51
N PHE A 82 -2.49 -22.56 3.87
CA PHE A 82 -2.04 -21.25 3.45
C PHE A 82 -1.02 -20.70 4.44
N GLN A 83 0.24 -20.77 4.06
CA GLN A 83 1.32 -20.12 4.79
C GLN A 83 1.43 -18.68 4.26
N ALA A 84 0.62 -17.77 4.82
CA ALA A 84 0.56 -16.38 4.39
C ALA A 84 1.94 -15.69 4.41
N ILE A 85 2.82 -16.11 5.30
CA ILE A 85 4.17 -15.57 5.41
C ILE A 85 5.03 -15.88 4.18
N ASP A 86 4.81 -17.01 3.53
CA ASP A 86 5.57 -17.38 2.32
C ASP A 86 5.18 -16.52 1.11
N GLY A 87 3.99 -15.94 1.16
CA GLY A 87 3.51 -14.99 0.15
C GLY A 87 3.88 -13.54 0.39
N LEU A 88 4.55 -13.23 1.51
CA LEU A 88 5.01 -11.86 1.79
C LEU A 88 6.22 -11.50 0.94
N PHE A 89 6.28 -10.25 0.58
CA PHE A 89 7.47 -9.67 -0.04
C PHE A 89 7.77 -8.30 0.58
N PHE A 90 9.05 -7.97 0.64
CA PHE A 90 9.48 -6.65 1.10
C PHE A 90 9.49 -5.67 -0.08
N LYS A 91 8.97 -4.47 0.15
CA LYS A 91 9.04 -3.39 -0.84
C LYS A 91 10.45 -2.80 -0.84
N PRO A 92 11.19 -2.88 -1.96
CA PRO A 92 12.53 -2.27 -2.04
C PRO A 92 12.49 -0.74 -2.10
N TYR A 93 11.36 -0.15 -2.52
CA TYR A 93 11.22 1.31 -2.63
C TYR A 93 10.06 1.81 -1.78
N ALA A 94 10.25 2.95 -1.11
CA ALA A 94 9.26 3.60 -0.26
C ALA A 94 8.22 4.38 -1.09
N CYS A 95 7.57 3.72 -2.05
CA CYS A 95 6.52 4.27 -2.89
C CYS A 95 5.42 3.24 -3.16
N CYS A 96 4.37 3.62 -3.88
CA CYS A 96 3.32 2.70 -4.28
C CYS A 96 3.90 1.50 -5.05
N ARG A 97 3.47 0.29 -4.67
CA ARG A 97 3.94 -0.96 -5.27
C ARG A 97 3.81 -0.99 -6.80
N TRP A 98 2.80 -0.33 -7.34
CA TRP A 98 2.53 -0.27 -8.77
C TRP A 98 3.60 0.49 -9.58
N ILE A 99 4.45 1.26 -8.89
CA ILE A 99 5.54 2.03 -9.50
C ILE A 99 6.83 1.21 -9.60
N HIS A 100 6.98 0.16 -8.78
CA HIS A 100 8.24 -0.58 -8.66
C HIS A 100 8.76 -1.15 -9.99
N SER A 101 7.87 -1.75 -10.80
CA SER A 101 8.27 -2.29 -12.10
C SER A 101 8.78 -1.22 -13.08
N ALA A 102 8.22 0.00 -13.02
CA ALA A 102 8.71 1.11 -13.81
C ALA A 102 10.11 1.58 -13.35
N ILE A 103 10.34 1.59 -12.02
CA ILE A 103 11.66 1.88 -11.44
C ILE A 103 12.69 0.83 -11.89
N ASP A 104 12.37 -0.45 -11.72
CA ASP A 104 13.27 -1.55 -12.10
C ASP A 104 13.57 -1.54 -13.60
N GLY A 105 12.56 -1.24 -14.42
CA GLY A 105 12.71 -1.08 -15.86
C GLY A 105 13.68 0.06 -16.21
N LEU A 106 13.50 1.24 -15.61
CA LEU A 106 14.37 2.38 -15.80
C LEU A 106 15.82 2.08 -15.39
N LEU A 107 16.01 1.53 -14.19
CA LEU A 107 17.34 1.16 -13.68
C LEU A 107 18.02 0.13 -14.59
N THR A 108 17.27 -0.87 -15.05
CA THR A 108 17.77 -1.89 -15.97
C THR A 108 18.26 -1.27 -17.28
N LEU A 109 17.46 -0.37 -17.88
CA LEU A 109 17.83 0.31 -19.11
C LEU A 109 19.04 1.22 -18.91
N MET A 110 19.07 1.99 -17.83
CA MET A 110 20.20 2.87 -17.51
C MET A 110 21.49 2.06 -17.32
N CYS A 111 21.43 0.96 -16.59
CA CYS A 111 22.58 0.08 -16.37
C CYS A 111 23.04 -0.59 -17.65
N LYS A 112 22.12 -1.27 -18.36
CA LYS A 112 22.45 -2.05 -19.57
C LYS A 112 23.03 -1.19 -20.69
N HIS A 113 22.52 0.01 -20.85
CA HIS A 113 22.94 0.92 -21.94
C HIS A 113 23.84 2.06 -21.46
N GLN A 114 24.28 2.03 -20.20
CA GLN A 114 25.15 3.07 -19.60
C GLN A 114 24.59 4.49 -19.75
N ILE A 115 23.25 4.61 -19.68
CA ILE A 115 22.55 5.88 -19.84
C ILE A 115 22.71 6.70 -18.56
N LYS A 116 23.20 7.92 -18.69
CA LYS A 116 23.22 8.91 -17.59
C LYS A 116 21.94 9.72 -17.61
N ALA A 117 21.44 10.12 -16.43
CA ALA A 117 20.21 10.90 -16.30
C ALA A 117 20.15 12.11 -17.26
N LYS A 118 21.26 12.86 -17.39
CA LYS A 118 21.36 14.02 -18.29
C LYS A 118 21.15 13.71 -19.77
N ASN A 119 21.22 12.44 -20.17
CA ASN A 119 21.03 11.99 -21.54
C ASN A 119 19.62 11.44 -21.79
N ILE A 120 18.78 11.38 -20.75
CA ILE A 120 17.38 10.97 -20.86
C ILE A 120 16.60 12.20 -21.35
N ARG A 121 15.90 12.02 -22.46
CA ARG A 121 15.08 13.08 -23.05
C ARG A 121 13.61 12.93 -22.64
N ALA A 122 13.16 11.69 -22.51
CA ALA A 122 11.81 11.35 -22.11
C ALA A 122 11.78 9.91 -21.59
N VAL A 123 10.86 9.63 -20.68
CA VAL A 123 10.54 8.29 -20.19
C VAL A 123 9.07 8.03 -20.46
N GLU A 124 8.79 6.98 -21.23
CA GLU A 124 7.44 6.51 -21.48
C GLU A 124 7.20 5.23 -20.68
N VAL A 125 6.13 5.22 -19.92
CA VAL A 125 5.75 4.07 -19.07
C VAL A 125 4.41 3.54 -19.52
N SER A 126 4.41 2.34 -20.12
CA SER A 126 3.20 1.59 -20.41
C SER A 126 2.84 0.72 -19.20
N THR A 127 1.69 0.96 -18.62
CA THR A 127 1.24 0.25 -17.40
C THR A 127 -0.29 0.11 -17.39
N PHE A 128 -0.84 -0.48 -16.34
CA PHE A 128 -2.29 -0.70 -16.22
C PHE A 128 -3.02 0.55 -15.70
N ASP A 129 -4.32 0.64 -15.98
CA ASP A 129 -5.16 1.83 -15.73
C ASP A 129 -5.05 2.39 -14.31
N ARG A 130 -5.03 1.53 -13.29
CA ARG A 130 -4.94 1.98 -11.90
C ARG A 130 -3.62 2.70 -11.60
N ALA A 131 -2.53 2.28 -12.20
CA ALA A 131 -1.24 2.94 -12.04
C ALA A 131 -1.19 4.27 -12.81
N VAL A 132 -1.82 4.33 -14.01
CA VAL A 132 -1.98 5.58 -14.76
C VAL A 132 -2.80 6.60 -13.98
N ASN A 133 -3.83 6.13 -13.26
CA ASN A 133 -4.74 6.95 -12.46
C ASN A 133 -4.27 7.19 -11.02
N LEU A 134 -3.02 6.88 -10.67
CA LEU A 134 -2.40 7.39 -9.45
C LEU A 134 -2.35 8.93 -9.48
N GLY A 135 -2.11 9.56 -8.35
CA GLY A 135 -1.98 11.02 -8.30
C GLY A 135 -1.00 11.59 -9.31
N ASN A 136 0.11 10.90 -9.56
CA ASN A 136 1.12 11.21 -10.58
C ASN A 136 1.52 12.70 -10.63
N HIS A 137 1.57 13.35 -9.47
CA HIS A 137 1.97 14.75 -9.37
C HIS A 137 3.42 14.93 -9.86
N LEU A 138 3.62 15.78 -10.86
CA LEU A 138 4.95 16.13 -11.35
C LEU A 138 5.77 16.84 -10.28
N VAL A 139 5.11 17.68 -9.50
CA VAL A 139 5.71 18.41 -8.38
C VAL A 139 4.88 18.12 -7.13
N PRO A 140 5.15 17.00 -6.44
CA PRO A 140 4.44 16.68 -5.21
C PRO A 140 4.76 17.70 -4.12
N THR A 141 3.78 17.98 -3.26
CA THR A 141 3.89 18.94 -2.15
C THR A 141 4.08 18.25 -0.80
N ASN A 142 3.86 16.94 -0.73
CA ASN A 142 4.00 16.13 0.47
C ASN A 142 4.45 14.70 0.12
N GLU A 143 4.81 13.93 1.16
CA GLU A 143 5.31 12.56 1.00
C GLU A 143 4.29 11.60 0.38
N VAL A 144 2.99 11.79 0.68
CA VAL A 144 1.95 10.93 0.12
C VAL A 144 1.84 11.14 -1.38
N GLU A 145 1.79 12.39 -1.84
CA GLU A 145 1.80 12.70 -3.26
C GLU A 145 3.05 12.17 -3.96
N ALA A 146 4.22 12.31 -3.34
CA ALA A 146 5.48 11.78 -3.86
C ALA A 146 5.47 10.26 -4.00
N GLN A 147 4.98 9.54 -2.99
CA GLN A 147 4.89 8.08 -2.99
C GLN A 147 3.91 7.52 -4.02
N PHE A 148 2.95 8.32 -4.49
CA PHE A 148 1.96 7.93 -5.50
C PHE A 148 2.17 8.62 -6.85
N SER A 149 3.40 9.09 -7.12
CA SER A 149 3.78 9.73 -8.38
C SER A 149 4.82 8.91 -9.13
N ILE A 150 4.44 8.34 -10.27
CA ILE A 150 5.37 7.66 -11.19
C ILE A 150 6.45 8.65 -11.66
N PRO A 151 6.11 9.84 -12.21
CA PRO A 151 7.11 10.75 -12.71
C PRO A 151 8.11 11.21 -11.63
N PHE A 152 7.63 11.55 -10.43
CA PHE A 152 8.51 11.93 -9.33
C PHE A 152 9.46 10.79 -8.95
N CYS A 153 8.94 9.58 -8.75
CA CYS A 153 9.77 8.43 -8.36
C CYS A 153 10.84 8.11 -9.41
N LEU A 154 10.49 8.15 -10.69
CA LEU A 154 11.45 7.90 -11.78
C LEU A 154 12.50 9.00 -11.86
N ALA A 155 12.11 10.27 -11.71
CA ALA A 155 13.05 11.40 -11.68
C ALA A 155 14.02 11.30 -10.50
N ALA A 156 13.50 11.02 -9.29
CA ALA A 156 14.30 10.84 -8.09
C ALA A 156 15.33 9.70 -8.26
N ILE A 157 14.91 8.56 -8.76
CA ILE A 157 15.79 7.41 -9.04
C ILE A 157 16.83 7.74 -10.11
N ALA A 158 16.42 8.36 -11.22
CA ALA A 158 17.34 8.67 -12.32
C ALA A 158 18.43 9.64 -11.90
N LEU A 159 18.10 10.65 -11.09
CA LEU A 159 19.00 11.73 -10.68
C LEU A 159 19.82 11.42 -9.43
N LYS A 160 19.24 10.73 -8.47
CA LYS A 160 19.84 10.51 -7.14
C LYS A 160 20.13 9.03 -6.83
N GLY A 161 19.63 8.10 -7.64
CA GLY A 161 19.82 6.66 -7.42
C GLY A 161 18.81 6.06 -6.44
N VAL A 162 18.99 4.78 -6.15
CA VAL A 162 18.07 3.97 -5.32
C VAL A 162 17.86 4.55 -3.92
N GLN A 163 18.88 5.16 -3.34
CA GLN A 163 18.82 5.77 -2.01
C GLN A 163 17.77 6.89 -1.88
N ALA A 164 17.33 7.48 -2.98
CA ALA A 164 16.25 8.48 -2.99
C ALA A 164 14.91 7.92 -2.47
N LEU A 165 14.70 6.61 -2.60
CA LEU A 165 13.47 5.92 -2.19
C LEU A 165 13.71 4.80 -1.16
N THR A 166 14.84 4.82 -0.45
CA THR A 166 15.17 3.76 0.54
C THR A 166 15.82 4.31 1.83
N PRO A 167 15.09 5.02 2.68
CA PRO A 167 13.68 5.47 2.63
C PRO A 167 13.44 6.59 1.62
N LEU A 168 12.19 7.06 1.53
CA LEU A 168 11.91 8.26 0.74
C LEU A 168 12.68 9.47 1.32
N ASP A 169 13.49 10.08 0.48
CA ASP A 169 14.17 11.33 0.81
C ASP A 169 13.21 12.51 0.62
N SER A 170 12.60 12.96 1.70
CA SER A 170 11.63 14.06 1.68
C SER A 170 12.23 15.40 1.26
N THR A 171 13.56 15.56 1.29
CA THR A 171 14.23 16.78 0.81
C THR A 171 14.14 16.96 -0.70
N LEU A 172 13.80 15.88 -1.42
CA LEU A 172 13.58 15.91 -2.86
C LEU A 172 12.20 16.47 -3.26
N ILE A 173 11.29 16.59 -2.29
CA ILE A 173 9.98 17.19 -2.53
C ILE A 173 10.19 18.70 -2.74
N GLY A 174 9.79 19.18 -3.91
CA GLY A 174 10.04 20.57 -4.31
C GLY A 174 11.45 20.85 -4.85
N ASP A 175 12.31 19.84 -4.98
CA ASP A 175 13.63 20.02 -5.65
C ASP A 175 13.40 20.37 -7.14
N PRO A 176 13.88 21.56 -7.59
CA PRO A 176 13.71 21.99 -8.98
C PRO A 176 14.34 21.05 -10.00
N SER A 177 15.39 20.30 -9.63
CA SER A 177 16.04 19.36 -10.53
C SER A 177 15.15 18.14 -10.81
N ILE A 178 14.38 17.69 -9.81
CA ILE A 178 13.41 16.61 -9.96
C ILE A 178 12.23 17.07 -10.82
N ALA A 179 11.70 18.25 -10.52
CA ALA A 179 10.56 18.82 -11.26
C ALA A 179 10.86 19.11 -12.73
N LYS A 180 12.13 19.38 -13.05
CA LYS A 180 12.58 19.70 -14.42
C LYS A 180 12.91 18.46 -15.25
N PHE A 181 13.18 17.32 -14.61
CA PHE A 181 13.49 16.06 -15.28
C PHE A 181 12.29 15.49 -16.01
#